data_630e00cba199183e105068e6195670b4
#
_entry.id   630e00cba199183e105068e6195670b4
#
_cell.length_a   1.000
_cell.length_b   1.000
_cell.length_c   1.000
_cell.angle_alpha   90.00
_cell.angle_beta   90.00
_cell.angle_gamma   90.00
#
_symmetry.space_group_name_H-M   'P 1'
#
loop_
_entity.id
_entity.type
_entity.pdbx_description
1 polymer ?
#
loop_
_entity_poly.entity_id
_entity_poly.type
_entity_poly.pdbx_seq_one_letter_code
_entity_poly.pdbx_strand_id
1 'polypeptide(L)'
;MELKRVVVTGLGAVTPLGNTPEETWKNMLAGKSGAAPITYFDTSLFKTKFGCEVKDLNINDYIDRKEARKLDRYTQLAMVSAIQGVKDANFDMEKIDKNRVGVIYGVGIGGIKTFEDEVTYYAQHPENGPKFNPFFIPKMIADIASGQISIQFGFHGPNYTTTSACASSTNALAAAFNQIRLGKADVIVSGGAEAAICACGVGGFNAMHALSTRNDDPQHASRPFSASRDGFVMGEGAGCLILEELEHAKARGAKIYAEMVGEGESADAHHITASHPEGLGAKLVMKAALADAGMKPEDIDYINVHGTSTPVGDISEAKAIKDLFGEAAYKLNISSTKSMTGHLLGAAGAVEALACVMAVKDDIIPPTINHEDDDKDPELDYNLNFTFNKAQKREVRAALSNTFGFGGHNACVIFKKYAE
;
A
#
# COMPACT_ATOMS: atom_id res chain seq x y z
N MET A 1 3.34 3.65 -31.64
CA MET A 1 3.10 2.35 -30.96
C MET A 1 1.78 2.53 -30.22
N GLU A 2 0.82 1.67 -30.45
CA GLU A 2 -0.43 1.68 -29.69
C GLU A 2 -0.16 1.06 -28.31
N LEU A 3 -0.57 1.74 -27.25
CA LEU A 3 -0.40 1.26 -25.89
C LEU A 3 -1.42 0.16 -25.60
N LYS A 4 -0.97 -0.92 -24.97
CA LYS A 4 -1.85 -2.04 -24.59
C LYS A 4 -2.68 -1.68 -23.36
N ARG A 5 -3.91 -2.22 -23.29
CA ARG A 5 -4.77 -2.11 -22.10
C ARG A 5 -4.31 -3.10 -21.03
N VAL A 6 -4.41 -2.68 -19.77
CA VAL A 6 -3.95 -3.45 -18.61
C VAL A 6 -5.09 -3.66 -17.63
N VAL A 7 -5.31 -4.92 -17.24
CA VAL A 7 -6.38 -5.32 -16.34
C VAL A 7 -5.84 -6.01 -15.09
N VAL A 8 -6.62 -6.00 -14.03
CA VAL A 8 -6.33 -6.71 -12.78
C VAL A 8 -7.06 -8.06 -12.81
N THR A 9 -6.29 -9.16 -12.79
CA THR A 9 -6.84 -10.52 -12.90
C THR A 9 -6.68 -11.35 -11.63
N GLY A 10 -5.90 -10.89 -10.66
CA GLY A 10 -5.73 -11.58 -9.38
C GLY A 10 -5.37 -10.62 -8.25
N LEU A 11 -5.78 -10.97 -7.03
CA LEU A 11 -5.57 -10.20 -5.81
C LEU A 11 -4.97 -11.06 -4.71
N GLY A 12 -4.06 -10.48 -3.92
CA GLY A 12 -3.54 -11.07 -2.71
C GLY A 12 -3.38 -10.00 -1.63
N ALA A 13 -3.62 -10.34 -0.37
CA ALA A 13 -3.44 -9.43 0.74
C ALA A 13 -3.17 -10.15 2.06
N VAL A 14 -2.29 -9.56 2.84
CA VAL A 14 -2.07 -9.87 4.25
C VAL A 14 -1.98 -8.55 5.00
N THR A 15 -2.95 -8.28 5.85
CA THR A 15 -3.10 -6.98 6.51
C THR A 15 -3.50 -7.15 7.97
N PRO A 16 -3.44 -6.10 8.77
CA PRO A 16 -3.97 -6.13 10.14
C PRO A 16 -5.49 -6.41 10.23
N LEU A 17 -6.19 -6.33 9.09
CA LEU A 17 -7.64 -6.57 9.01
C LEU A 17 -7.99 -7.99 8.52
N GLY A 18 -7.02 -8.75 8.00
CA GLY A 18 -7.23 -10.10 7.53
C GLY A 18 -6.08 -10.64 6.70
N ASN A 19 -6.04 -11.95 6.60
CA ASN A 19 -4.97 -12.69 5.93
C ASN A 19 -5.31 -13.11 4.48
N THR A 20 -6.44 -12.61 3.96
CA THR A 20 -6.87 -12.76 2.56
C THR A 20 -7.47 -11.44 2.04
N PRO A 21 -7.55 -11.24 0.71
CA PRO A 21 -8.23 -10.09 0.14
C PRO A 21 -9.69 -9.95 0.59
N GLU A 22 -10.42 -11.05 0.63
CA GLU A 22 -11.84 -11.08 0.99
C GLU A 22 -12.05 -10.69 2.46
N GLU A 23 -11.22 -11.23 3.36
CA GLU A 23 -11.29 -10.90 4.79
C GLU A 23 -10.91 -9.44 5.03
N THR A 24 -9.82 -8.98 4.41
CA THR A 24 -9.37 -7.59 4.46
C THR A 24 -10.47 -6.65 4.00
N TRP A 25 -11.08 -6.91 2.84
CA TRP A 25 -12.16 -6.09 2.28
C TRP A 25 -13.41 -6.07 3.17
N LYS A 26 -13.86 -7.24 3.62
CA LYS A 26 -15.00 -7.37 4.54
C LYS A 26 -14.80 -6.54 5.81
N ASN A 27 -13.61 -6.60 6.39
CA ASN A 27 -13.31 -5.88 7.63
C ASN A 27 -13.10 -4.38 7.41
N MET A 28 -12.59 -3.96 6.23
CA MET A 28 -12.58 -2.56 5.81
C MET A 28 -14.00 -2.00 5.71
N LEU A 29 -14.91 -2.69 5.03
CA LEU A 29 -16.31 -2.24 4.91
C LEU A 29 -17.04 -2.19 6.26
N ALA A 30 -16.65 -3.06 7.19
CA ALA A 30 -17.19 -3.07 8.55
C ALA A 30 -16.58 -1.97 9.46
N GLY A 31 -15.62 -1.19 8.97
CA GLY A 31 -14.95 -0.14 9.76
C GLY A 31 -14.15 -0.67 10.94
N LYS A 32 -13.52 -1.85 10.82
CA LYS A 32 -12.73 -2.41 11.90
C LYS A 32 -11.35 -1.75 12.00
N SER A 33 -10.91 -1.44 13.21
CA SER A 33 -9.54 -1.00 13.47
C SER A 33 -8.60 -2.20 13.66
N GLY A 34 -7.44 -2.19 13.00
CA GLY A 34 -6.37 -3.16 13.20
C GLY A 34 -5.42 -2.81 14.35
N ALA A 35 -5.56 -1.60 14.92
CA ALA A 35 -4.64 -1.09 15.94
C ALA A 35 -4.82 -1.82 17.29
N ALA A 36 -3.70 -2.21 17.88
CA ALA A 36 -3.63 -2.88 19.17
C ALA A 36 -2.25 -2.65 19.81
N PRO A 37 -2.07 -2.92 21.12
CA PRO A 37 -0.74 -2.89 21.72
C PRO A 37 0.24 -3.78 20.95
N ILE A 38 1.47 -3.29 20.76
CA ILE A 38 2.54 -4.05 20.09
C ILE A 38 2.91 -5.26 20.94
N THR A 39 3.03 -6.43 20.28
CA THR A 39 3.37 -7.70 20.93
C THR A 39 4.78 -8.21 20.62
N TYR A 40 5.45 -7.62 19.61
CA TYR A 40 6.73 -8.13 19.09
C TYR A 40 7.94 -7.80 19.96
N PHE A 41 7.85 -6.77 20.80
CA PHE A 41 8.93 -6.34 21.71
C PHE A 41 8.38 -5.53 22.88
N ASP A 42 9.20 -5.33 23.93
CA ASP A 42 8.83 -4.51 25.08
C ASP A 42 8.77 -3.02 24.71
N THR A 43 7.58 -2.44 24.79
CA THR A 43 7.31 -1.04 24.48
C THR A 43 7.25 -0.13 25.71
N SER A 44 7.58 -0.62 26.89
CA SER A 44 7.42 0.11 28.18
C SER A 44 8.08 1.49 28.16
N LEU A 45 9.25 1.60 27.52
CA LEU A 45 10.03 2.84 27.42
C LEU A 45 9.73 3.66 26.13
N PHE A 46 8.85 3.18 25.25
CA PHE A 46 8.53 3.86 23.99
C PHE A 46 7.40 4.89 24.18
N LYS A 47 7.46 5.98 23.40
CA LYS A 47 6.38 6.97 23.36
C LYS A 47 5.11 6.39 22.76
N THR A 48 5.24 5.61 21.70
CA THR A 48 4.15 4.86 21.05
C THR A 48 4.27 3.39 21.40
N LYS A 49 3.19 2.78 21.91
CA LYS A 49 3.15 1.43 22.44
C LYS A 49 2.20 0.51 21.66
N PHE A 50 1.67 0.97 20.56
CA PHE A 50 0.69 0.27 19.74
C PHE A 50 1.01 0.39 18.24
N GLY A 51 0.40 -0.48 17.45
CA GLY A 51 0.53 -0.54 16.00
C GLY A 51 -0.50 -1.47 15.41
N CYS A 52 -0.44 -1.67 14.10
CA CYS A 52 -1.31 -2.56 13.37
C CYS A 52 -0.50 -3.78 12.89
N GLU A 53 -0.39 -4.79 13.74
CA GLU A 53 0.30 -6.05 13.45
C GLU A 53 -0.60 -6.98 12.62
N VAL A 54 -0.02 -7.79 11.75
CA VAL A 54 -0.69 -8.93 11.11
C VAL A 54 -0.88 -10.04 12.15
N LYS A 55 -2.12 -10.51 12.30
CA LYS A 55 -2.52 -11.49 13.33
C LYS A 55 -2.86 -12.83 12.71
N ASP A 56 -2.67 -13.89 13.48
CA ASP A 56 -3.14 -15.25 13.15
C ASP A 56 -2.67 -15.81 11.80
N LEU A 57 -1.56 -15.30 11.25
CA LEU A 57 -0.96 -15.78 10.02
C LEU A 57 0.06 -16.88 10.31
N ASN A 58 -0.20 -18.09 9.80
CA ASN A 58 0.79 -19.14 9.76
C ASN A 58 1.52 -19.14 8.42
N ILE A 59 2.75 -18.64 8.41
CA ILE A 59 3.59 -18.56 7.20
C ILE A 59 3.84 -19.95 6.61
N ASN A 60 3.90 -21.00 7.42
CA ASN A 60 4.18 -22.35 6.94
C ASN A 60 3.05 -22.99 6.13
N ASP A 61 1.86 -22.38 6.10
CA ASP A 61 0.78 -22.80 5.21
C ASP A 61 1.06 -22.40 3.73
N TYR A 62 1.99 -21.47 3.51
CA TYR A 62 2.36 -20.92 2.22
C TYR A 62 3.80 -21.21 1.80
N ILE A 63 4.73 -21.21 2.75
CA ILE A 63 6.18 -21.30 2.49
C ILE A 63 6.75 -22.43 3.37
N ASP A 64 7.59 -23.28 2.78
CA ASP A 64 8.30 -24.30 3.56
C ASP A 64 9.05 -23.67 4.75
N ARG A 65 9.02 -24.34 5.90
CA ARG A 65 9.60 -23.82 7.14
C ARG A 65 11.09 -23.52 7.04
N LYS A 66 11.85 -24.28 6.24
CA LYS A 66 13.29 -24.06 6.08
C LYS A 66 13.54 -22.83 5.20
N GLU A 67 12.72 -22.64 4.17
CA GLU A 67 12.80 -21.47 3.29
C GLU A 67 12.33 -20.21 4.03
N ALA A 68 11.24 -20.27 4.79
CA ALA A 68 10.73 -19.14 5.56
C ALA A 68 11.78 -18.55 6.53
N ARG A 69 12.64 -19.40 7.15
CA ARG A 69 13.71 -18.96 8.04
C ARG A 69 14.83 -18.16 7.37
N LYS A 70 14.97 -18.29 6.05
CA LYS A 70 15.94 -17.54 5.24
C LYS A 70 15.43 -16.16 4.85
N LEU A 71 14.18 -15.82 5.15
CA LEU A 71 13.50 -14.60 4.77
C LEU A 71 13.26 -13.69 5.97
N ASP A 72 13.37 -12.38 5.77
CA ASP A 72 12.82 -11.41 6.71
C ASP A 72 11.28 -11.41 6.65
N ARG A 73 10.63 -10.89 7.68
CA ARG A 73 9.17 -10.88 7.76
C ARG A 73 8.51 -10.15 6.58
N TYR A 74 9.06 -9.00 6.14
CA TYR A 74 8.48 -8.29 4.98
C TYR A 74 8.48 -9.18 3.72
N THR A 75 9.53 -9.96 3.50
CA THR A 75 9.60 -10.90 2.37
C THR A 75 8.61 -12.05 2.55
N GLN A 76 8.44 -12.55 3.77
CA GLN A 76 7.42 -13.58 4.04
C GLN A 76 6.01 -13.07 3.71
N LEU A 77 5.66 -11.84 4.13
CA LEU A 77 4.37 -11.23 3.82
C LEU A 77 4.19 -11.00 2.31
N ALA A 78 5.25 -10.53 1.61
CA ALA A 78 5.26 -10.39 0.16
C ALA A 78 4.97 -11.73 -0.54
N MET A 79 5.65 -12.80 -0.12
CA MET A 79 5.45 -14.14 -0.68
C MET A 79 4.03 -14.64 -0.49
N VAL A 80 3.46 -14.47 0.71
CA VAL A 80 2.07 -14.90 0.98
C VAL A 80 1.09 -14.16 0.07
N SER A 81 1.20 -12.83 -0.01
CA SER A 81 0.32 -12.03 -0.88
C SER A 81 0.47 -12.39 -2.36
N ALA A 82 1.70 -12.63 -2.84
CA ALA A 82 1.95 -13.04 -4.22
C ALA A 82 1.40 -14.43 -4.53
N ILE A 83 1.57 -15.40 -3.61
CA ILE A 83 1.01 -16.75 -3.75
C ILE A 83 -0.52 -16.69 -3.85
N GLN A 84 -1.17 -15.88 -3.02
CA GLN A 84 -2.62 -15.65 -3.11
C GLN A 84 -3.00 -15.03 -4.46
N GLY A 85 -2.31 -13.96 -4.91
CA GLY A 85 -2.59 -13.28 -6.16
C GLY A 85 -2.44 -14.19 -7.39
N VAL A 86 -1.36 -14.95 -7.46
CA VAL A 86 -1.12 -15.92 -8.56
C VAL A 86 -2.17 -17.03 -8.55
N LYS A 87 -2.55 -17.54 -7.37
CA LYS A 87 -3.62 -18.52 -7.22
C LYS A 87 -4.98 -17.95 -7.68
N ASP A 88 -5.30 -16.72 -7.29
CA ASP A 88 -6.56 -16.05 -7.65
C ASP A 88 -6.64 -15.75 -9.15
N ALA A 89 -5.51 -15.39 -9.78
CA ALA A 89 -5.41 -15.20 -11.23
C ALA A 89 -5.65 -16.50 -12.04
N ASN A 90 -5.49 -17.65 -11.38
CA ASN A 90 -5.79 -18.98 -11.96
C ASN A 90 -5.06 -19.24 -13.29
N PHE A 91 -3.75 -19.00 -13.32
CA PHE A 91 -2.93 -19.32 -14.49
C PHE A 91 -2.79 -20.82 -14.70
N ASP A 92 -2.77 -21.25 -15.97
CA ASP A 92 -2.24 -22.56 -16.35
C ASP A 92 -0.69 -22.45 -16.34
N MET A 93 -0.08 -22.87 -15.24
CA MET A 93 1.37 -22.71 -15.00
C MET A 93 2.24 -23.51 -15.97
N GLU A 94 1.67 -24.46 -16.74
CA GLU A 94 2.36 -25.22 -17.76
C GLU A 94 2.30 -24.55 -19.14
N LYS A 95 1.28 -23.71 -19.37
CA LYS A 95 1.05 -23.06 -20.67
C LYS A 95 1.48 -21.60 -20.70
N ILE A 96 1.50 -20.92 -19.55
CA ILE A 96 1.91 -19.50 -19.50
C ILE A 96 3.37 -19.35 -19.93
N ASP A 97 3.67 -18.38 -20.78
CA ASP A 97 5.05 -18.04 -21.12
C ASP A 97 5.71 -17.31 -19.94
N LYS A 98 6.44 -18.07 -19.13
CA LYS A 98 7.14 -17.56 -17.93
C LYS A 98 8.19 -16.48 -18.24
N ASN A 99 8.69 -16.38 -19.48
CA ASN A 99 9.59 -15.33 -19.90
C ASN A 99 8.88 -13.98 -20.07
N ARG A 100 7.56 -14.02 -20.18
CA ARG A 100 6.68 -12.85 -20.31
C ARG A 100 5.98 -12.46 -19.02
N VAL A 101 6.24 -13.19 -17.91
CA VAL A 101 5.74 -12.85 -16.57
C VAL A 101 6.83 -12.22 -15.74
N GLY A 102 6.63 -10.97 -15.32
CA GLY A 102 7.55 -10.23 -14.46
C GLY A 102 7.09 -10.15 -13.00
N VAL A 103 7.96 -9.63 -12.14
CA VAL A 103 7.69 -9.33 -10.74
C VAL A 103 8.25 -7.96 -10.38
N ILE A 104 7.39 -7.04 -9.97
CA ILE A 104 7.78 -5.69 -9.53
C ILE A 104 7.07 -5.38 -8.22
N TYR A 105 7.82 -5.34 -7.11
CA TYR A 105 7.29 -5.07 -5.78
C TYR A 105 7.86 -3.78 -5.20
N GLY A 106 7.03 -3.07 -4.43
CA GLY A 106 7.45 -1.90 -3.68
C GLY A 106 7.82 -2.27 -2.24
N VAL A 107 8.98 -1.83 -1.78
CA VAL A 107 9.46 -2.03 -0.40
C VAL A 107 10.12 -0.74 0.06
N GLY A 108 9.66 -0.17 1.18
CA GLY A 108 10.15 1.12 1.66
C GLY A 108 11.44 1.02 2.45
N ILE A 109 11.48 0.15 3.44
CA ILE A 109 12.61 -0.02 4.37
C ILE A 109 13.29 -1.39 4.18
N GLY A 110 12.50 -2.44 3.99
CA GLY A 110 13.01 -3.81 3.87
C GLY A 110 13.31 -4.45 5.22
N GLY A 111 14.38 -5.23 5.30
CA GLY A 111 14.70 -6.11 6.44
C GLY A 111 15.27 -5.40 7.67
N ILE A 112 14.65 -4.34 8.13
CA ILE A 112 15.10 -3.56 9.30
C ILE A 112 15.12 -4.41 10.58
N LYS A 113 14.20 -5.36 10.74
CA LYS A 113 14.21 -6.26 11.90
C LYS A 113 15.40 -7.19 11.88
N THR A 114 15.73 -7.76 10.74
CA THR A 114 16.96 -8.56 10.57
C THR A 114 18.20 -7.73 10.87
N PHE A 115 18.26 -6.48 10.39
CA PHE A 115 19.39 -5.58 10.68
C PHE A 115 19.50 -5.31 12.19
N GLU A 116 18.39 -4.97 12.84
CA GLU A 116 18.33 -4.75 14.28
C GLU A 116 18.89 -5.94 15.06
N ASP A 117 18.42 -7.16 14.74
CA ASP A 117 18.83 -8.37 15.45
C ASP A 117 20.30 -8.70 15.30
N GLU A 118 20.79 -8.69 14.07
CA GLU A 118 22.18 -9.07 13.75
C GLU A 118 23.20 -8.06 14.33
N VAL A 119 22.90 -6.76 14.21
CA VAL A 119 23.78 -5.71 14.73
C VAL A 119 23.76 -5.68 16.26
N THR A 120 22.57 -5.87 16.88
CA THR A 120 22.45 -5.95 18.34
C THR A 120 23.20 -7.13 18.89
N TYR A 121 23.04 -8.32 18.26
CA TYR A 121 23.80 -9.51 18.66
C TYR A 121 25.30 -9.28 18.62
N TYR A 122 25.82 -8.75 17.51
CA TYR A 122 27.25 -8.44 17.37
C TYR A 122 27.74 -7.42 18.42
N ALA A 123 26.96 -6.37 18.68
CA ALA A 123 27.32 -5.34 19.65
C ALA A 123 27.35 -5.88 21.09
N GLN A 124 26.50 -6.86 21.42
CA GLN A 124 26.45 -7.50 22.74
C GLN A 124 27.50 -8.61 22.92
N HIS A 125 28.02 -9.16 21.81
CA HIS A 125 28.97 -10.28 21.82
C HIS A 125 30.20 -10.04 20.91
N PRO A 126 30.92 -8.91 21.08
CA PRO A 126 32.04 -8.56 20.20
C PRO A 126 33.21 -9.57 20.31
N GLU A 127 33.32 -10.29 21.43
CA GLU A 127 34.30 -11.36 21.67
C GLU A 127 34.15 -12.54 20.69
N ASN A 128 32.97 -12.74 20.12
CA ASN A 128 32.70 -13.79 19.14
C ASN A 128 33.20 -13.44 17.72
N GLY A 129 33.69 -12.22 17.51
CA GLY A 129 34.02 -11.69 16.20
C GLY A 129 32.77 -11.44 15.32
N PRO A 130 32.94 -11.04 14.05
CA PRO A 130 31.83 -10.68 13.15
C PRO A 130 31.14 -11.94 12.60
N LYS A 131 30.46 -12.68 13.46
CA LYS A 131 29.69 -13.88 13.09
C LYS A 131 28.25 -13.49 12.78
N PHE A 132 28.01 -12.94 11.59
CA PHE A 132 26.66 -12.68 11.10
C PHE A 132 26.03 -13.91 10.46
N ASN A 133 24.71 -13.94 10.44
CA ASN A 133 23.94 -14.96 9.72
C ASN A 133 24.32 -14.93 8.22
N PRO A 134 24.58 -16.07 7.56
CA PRO A 134 24.89 -16.12 6.12
C PRO A 134 23.81 -15.48 5.23
N PHE A 135 22.56 -15.42 5.71
CA PHE A 135 21.46 -14.79 5.04
C PHE A 135 21.23 -13.32 5.46
N PHE A 136 22.10 -12.73 6.28
CA PHE A 136 21.93 -11.36 6.78
C PHE A 136 21.66 -10.36 5.65
N ILE A 137 22.57 -10.28 4.69
CA ILE A 137 22.42 -9.34 3.57
C ILE A 137 21.20 -9.67 2.71
N PRO A 138 21.00 -10.93 2.24
CA PRO A 138 19.78 -11.26 1.50
C PRO A 138 18.46 -10.98 2.23
N LYS A 139 18.41 -11.16 3.55
CA LYS A 139 17.23 -10.85 4.34
C LYS A 139 16.98 -9.34 4.47
N MET A 140 18.05 -8.53 4.48
CA MET A 140 17.98 -7.10 4.73
C MET A 140 17.60 -6.31 3.48
N ILE A 141 18.14 -6.65 2.30
CA ILE A 141 17.94 -5.85 1.08
C ILE A 141 16.52 -5.95 0.52
N ALA A 142 15.98 -4.80 0.09
CA ALA A 142 14.58 -4.64 -0.26
C ALA A 142 14.14 -5.42 -1.52
N ASP A 143 15.05 -5.72 -2.45
CA ASP A 143 14.77 -6.38 -3.73
C ASP A 143 14.50 -7.89 -3.62
N ILE A 144 14.83 -8.49 -2.48
CA ILE A 144 14.66 -9.93 -2.27
C ILE A 144 13.21 -10.38 -2.37
N ALA A 145 12.24 -9.52 -2.02
CA ALA A 145 10.83 -9.85 -2.19
C ALA A 145 10.52 -10.18 -3.67
N SER A 146 10.91 -9.32 -4.61
CA SER A 146 10.73 -9.57 -6.05
C SER A 146 11.49 -10.80 -6.52
N GLY A 147 12.73 -10.98 -6.06
CA GLY A 147 13.56 -12.14 -6.38
C GLY A 147 12.95 -13.46 -5.91
N GLN A 148 12.49 -13.53 -4.67
CA GLN A 148 11.90 -14.75 -4.08
C GLN A 148 10.58 -15.14 -4.77
N ILE A 149 9.73 -14.17 -5.11
CA ILE A 149 8.50 -14.42 -5.86
C ILE A 149 8.83 -14.98 -7.24
N SER A 150 9.81 -14.41 -7.93
CA SER A 150 10.29 -14.90 -9.23
C SER A 150 10.80 -16.35 -9.14
N ILE A 151 11.64 -16.66 -8.14
CA ILE A 151 12.15 -18.01 -7.90
C ILE A 151 11.02 -19.00 -7.62
N GLN A 152 10.04 -18.61 -6.79
CA GLN A 152 8.92 -19.46 -6.40
C GLN A 152 8.12 -19.98 -7.59
N PHE A 153 7.90 -19.14 -8.61
CA PHE A 153 7.05 -19.46 -9.75
C PHE A 153 7.83 -19.76 -11.03
N GLY A 154 9.13 -19.51 -11.06
CA GLY A 154 9.96 -19.62 -12.26
C GLY A 154 9.63 -18.53 -13.29
N PHE A 155 9.31 -17.30 -12.84
CA PHE A 155 9.05 -16.16 -13.73
C PHE A 155 10.35 -15.47 -14.12
N HIS A 156 10.57 -15.25 -15.41
CA HIS A 156 11.80 -14.74 -16.00
C HIS A 156 11.68 -13.36 -16.67
N GLY A 157 10.48 -12.74 -16.61
CA GLY A 157 10.27 -11.39 -17.12
C GLY A 157 10.95 -10.31 -16.27
N PRO A 158 10.64 -9.02 -16.46
CA PRO A 158 11.21 -7.93 -15.66
C PRO A 158 11.09 -8.18 -14.16
N ASN A 159 12.22 -8.08 -13.42
CA ASN A 159 12.24 -8.36 -11.98
C ASN A 159 13.09 -7.30 -11.27
N TYR A 160 12.45 -6.48 -10.45
CA TYR A 160 13.09 -5.46 -9.61
C TYR A 160 12.14 -4.91 -8.55
N THR A 161 12.69 -4.12 -7.65
CA THR A 161 11.93 -3.48 -6.56
C THR A 161 12.02 -1.96 -6.71
N THR A 162 10.90 -1.28 -6.46
CA THR A 162 10.85 0.18 -6.31
C THR A 162 10.94 0.55 -4.84
N THR A 163 11.76 1.58 -4.54
CA THR A 163 11.92 2.13 -3.20
C THR A 163 11.75 3.64 -3.24
N SER A 164 10.63 4.13 -2.73
CA SER A 164 10.25 5.53 -2.63
C SER A 164 9.44 5.79 -1.35
N ALA A 165 9.94 5.25 -0.24
CA ALA A 165 9.29 5.33 1.07
C ALA A 165 7.82 4.84 1.01
N CYS A 166 6.86 5.65 1.49
CA CYS A 166 5.45 5.28 1.50
C CYS A 166 4.81 5.15 0.11
N ALA A 167 5.45 5.69 -0.95
CA ALA A 167 4.97 5.58 -2.33
C ALA A 167 5.47 4.31 -3.05
N SER A 168 6.31 3.49 -2.41
CA SER A 168 7.02 2.37 -3.05
C SER A 168 6.09 1.42 -3.82
N SER A 169 5.01 0.95 -3.24
CA SER A 169 4.13 -0.01 -3.93
C SER A 169 3.26 0.63 -5.01
N THR A 170 2.90 1.90 -4.88
CA THR A 170 2.22 2.62 -5.97
C THR A 170 3.15 2.83 -7.15
N ASN A 171 4.43 3.17 -6.92
CA ASN A 171 5.45 3.20 -7.99
C ASN A 171 5.68 1.81 -8.60
N ALA A 172 5.61 0.73 -7.81
CA ALA A 172 5.70 -0.63 -8.35
C ALA A 172 4.55 -0.93 -9.33
N LEU A 173 3.32 -0.55 -8.96
CA LEU A 173 2.14 -0.69 -9.82
C LEU A 173 2.26 0.16 -11.09
N ALA A 174 2.69 1.42 -10.97
CA ALA A 174 2.94 2.31 -12.12
C ALA A 174 4.01 1.73 -13.05
N ALA A 175 5.12 1.24 -12.50
CA ALA A 175 6.17 0.60 -13.28
C ALA A 175 5.67 -0.67 -13.99
N ALA A 176 4.91 -1.53 -13.30
CA ALA A 176 4.33 -2.73 -13.86
C ALA A 176 3.33 -2.42 -15.00
N PHE A 177 2.47 -1.45 -14.78
CA PHE A 177 1.54 -0.92 -15.80
C PHE A 177 2.29 -0.48 -17.06
N ASN A 178 3.38 0.30 -16.90
CA ASN A 178 4.20 0.76 -18.01
C ASN A 178 4.91 -0.39 -18.76
N GLN A 179 5.39 -1.41 -18.06
CA GLN A 179 6.01 -2.58 -18.70
C GLN A 179 5.02 -3.33 -19.60
N ILE A 180 3.77 -3.50 -19.12
CA ILE A 180 2.75 -4.23 -19.87
C ILE A 180 2.23 -3.38 -21.03
N ARG A 181 1.85 -2.13 -20.81
CA ARG A 181 1.29 -1.28 -21.88
C ARG A 181 2.27 -1.00 -23.02
N LEU A 182 3.58 -1.06 -22.74
CA LEU A 182 4.65 -0.98 -23.74
C LEU A 182 5.00 -2.34 -24.40
N GLY A 183 4.28 -3.42 -24.04
CA GLY A 183 4.48 -4.75 -24.62
C GLY A 183 5.76 -5.47 -24.17
N LYS A 184 6.39 -5.05 -23.08
CA LYS A 184 7.62 -5.67 -22.55
C LYS A 184 7.33 -6.90 -21.67
N ALA A 185 6.13 -7.02 -21.14
CA ALA A 185 5.62 -8.18 -20.41
C ALA A 185 4.14 -8.36 -20.75
N ASP A 186 3.61 -9.57 -20.56
CA ASP A 186 2.18 -9.86 -20.70
C ASP A 186 1.49 -9.88 -19.34
N VAL A 187 2.22 -10.26 -18.29
CA VAL A 187 1.76 -10.31 -16.90
C VAL A 187 2.85 -9.78 -15.98
N ILE A 188 2.46 -9.04 -14.94
CA ILE A 188 3.36 -8.69 -13.84
C ILE A 188 2.66 -8.94 -12.50
N VAL A 189 3.31 -9.71 -11.65
CA VAL A 189 2.99 -9.81 -10.23
C VAL A 189 3.51 -8.55 -9.56
N SER A 190 2.63 -7.64 -9.19
CA SER A 190 3.00 -6.35 -8.62
C SER A 190 2.30 -6.09 -7.29
N GLY A 191 2.91 -5.28 -6.46
CA GLY A 191 2.39 -4.97 -5.15
C GLY A 191 3.44 -4.35 -4.25
N GLY A 192 3.34 -4.64 -2.96
CA GLY A 192 4.34 -4.20 -2.00
C GLY A 192 4.19 -4.86 -0.64
N ALA A 193 5.26 -4.80 0.14
CA ALA A 193 5.32 -5.38 1.47
C ALA A 193 6.19 -4.54 2.41
N GLU A 194 5.81 -4.51 3.70
CA GLU A 194 6.61 -3.88 4.75
C GLU A 194 6.35 -4.55 6.10
N ALA A 195 7.38 -4.64 6.94
CA ALA A 195 7.29 -5.17 8.30
C ALA A 195 8.27 -4.44 9.24
N ALA A 196 8.00 -3.16 9.49
CA ALA A 196 8.89 -2.29 10.25
C ALA A 196 8.49 -2.11 11.72
N ILE A 197 7.53 -2.90 12.24
CA ILE A 197 7.14 -2.88 13.66
C ILE A 197 8.20 -3.62 14.48
N CYS A 198 9.29 -2.93 14.76
CA CYS A 198 10.40 -3.37 15.60
C CYS A 198 10.93 -2.18 16.41
N ALA A 199 11.85 -2.42 17.34
CA ALA A 199 12.35 -1.36 18.23
C ALA A 199 12.99 -0.20 17.43
N CYS A 200 13.84 -0.52 16.43
CA CYS A 200 14.45 0.50 15.58
C CYS A 200 13.41 1.26 14.74
N GLY A 201 12.43 0.57 14.15
CA GLY A 201 11.39 1.18 13.34
C GLY A 201 10.51 2.12 14.16
N VAL A 202 9.91 1.63 15.24
CA VAL A 202 9.06 2.44 16.12
C VAL A 202 9.86 3.56 16.79
N GLY A 203 11.08 3.26 17.29
CA GLY A 203 11.95 4.24 17.91
C GLY A 203 12.37 5.35 16.96
N GLY A 204 12.70 5.01 15.71
CA GLY A 204 13.08 5.97 14.67
C GLY A 204 11.94 6.93 14.33
N PHE A 205 10.72 6.43 14.12
CA PHE A 205 9.55 7.28 13.86
C PHE A 205 9.10 8.06 15.10
N ASN A 206 9.28 7.53 16.34
CA ASN A 206 9.07 8.28 17.57
C ASN A 206 10.05 9.45 17.70
N ALA A 207 11.32 9.29 17.31
CA ALA A 207 12.31 10.34 17.32
C ALA A 207 11.95 11.51 16.40
N MET A 208 11.22 11.22 15.32
CA MET A 208 10.70 12.22 14.37
C MET A 208 9.36 12.84 14.81
N HIS A 209 8.77 12.40 15.92
CA HIS A 209 7.42 12.78 16.34
C HIS A 209 6.34 12.52 15.29
N ALA A 210 6.52 11.45 14.49
CA ALA A 210 5.62 11.14 13.39
C ALA A 210 4.46 10.20 13.79
N LEU A 211 4.63 9.44 14.88
CA LEU A 211 3.64 8.48 15.36
C LEU A 211 2.66 9.09 16.36
N SER A 212 1.40 8.64 16.29
CA SER A 212 0.44 8.89 17.35
C SER A 212 0.92 8.34 18.69
N THR A 213 0.64 9.06 19.76
CA THR A 213 0.96 8.66 21.15
C THR A 213 -0.29 8.37 21.98
N ARG A 214 -1.44 8.15 21.35
CA ARG A 214 -2.72 7.82 21.99
C ARG A 214 -2.74 6.39 22.54
N ASN A 215 -1.86 6.10 23.49
CA ASN A 215 -1.64 4.75 24.04
C ASN A 215 -2.81 4.22 24.86
N ASP A 216 -3.66 5.08 25.38
CA ASP A 216 -4.86 4.78 26.17
C ASP A 216 -6.03 4.33 25.29
N ASP A 217 -6.00 4.68 23.99
CA ASP A 217 -7.07 4.32 23.05
C ASP A 217 -6.51 4.05 21.64
N PRO A 218 -5.76 2.94 21.46
CA PRO A 218 -5.12 2.61 20.18
C PRO A 218 -6.07 2.49 19.00
N GLN A 219 -7.29 1.96 19.23
CA GLN A 219 -8.24 1.70 18.16
C GLN A 219 -8.77 2.98 17.51
N HIS A 220 -8.78 4.11 18.24
CA HIS A 220 -9.21 5.41 17.75
C HIS A 220 -8.04 6.36 17.48
N ALA A 221 -6.79 5.87 17.47
CA ALA A 221 -5.62 6.71 17.28
C ALA A 221 -5.46 7.21 15.84
N SER A 222 -5.66 6.35 14.83
CA SER A 222 -5.66 6.77 13.43
C SER A 222 -7.01 7.38 13.08
N ARG A 223 -7.04 8.73 12.98
CA ARG A 223 -8.26 9.53 12.76
C ARG A 223 -8.06 10.62 11.70
N PRO A 224 -7.81 10.22 10.44
CA PRO A 224 -7.57 11.18 9.37
C PRO A 224 -8.68 12.22 9.27
N PHE A 225 -8.28 13.46 9.00
CA PHE A 225 -9.18 14.63 8.87
C PHE A 225 -9.89 15.08 10.16
N SER A 226 -9.60 14.52 11.31
CA SER A 226 -10.10 14.98 12.61
C SER A 226 -9.13 15.98 13.24
N ALA A 227 -9.63 16.99 13.96
CA ALA A 227 -8.80 18.02 14.60
C ALA A 227 -7.84 17.44 15.64
N SER A 228 -8.27 16.40 16.37
CA SER A 228 -7.49 15.76 17.43
C SER A 228 -6.49 14.70 16.94
N ARG A 229 -6.23 14.58 15.63
CA ARG A 229 -5.19 13.69 15.09
C ARG A 229 -3.80 14.13 15.52
N ASP A 230 -2.93 13.19 15.86
CA ASP A 230 -1.63 13.46 16.48
C ASP A 230 -0.45 12.70 15.82
N GLY A 231 -0.67 12.10 14.66
CA GLY A 231 0.34 11.32 13.94
C GLY A 231 -0.22 10.02 13.39
N PHE A 232 0.57 9.31 12.59
CA PHE A 232 0.12 8.06 12.02
C PHE A 232 0.28 6.87 12.99
N VAL A 233 -0.46 5.80 12.74
CA VAL A 233 -0.30 4.51 13.40
C VAL A 233 0.47 3.59 12.46
N MET A 234 1.62 3.07 12.89
CA MET A 234 2.40 2.16 12.06
C MET A 234 1.71 0.83 11.88
N GLY A 235 1.70 0.31 10.65
CA GLY A 235 1.21 -1.03 10.34
C GLY A 235 2.24 -1.85 9.57
N GLU A 236 2.01 -3.15 9.50
CA GLU A 236 2.73 -4.08 8.64
C GLU A 236 1.76 -4.83 7.72
N GLY A 237 2.26 -5.36 6.61
CA GLY A 237 1.42 -6.14 5.69
C GLY A 237 1.99 -6.21 4.28
N ALA A 238 1.19 -6.77 3.39
CA ALA A 238 1.47 -6.85 1.97
C ALA A 238 0.18 -6.83 1.15
N GLY A 239 0.26 -6.27 -0.05
CA GLY A 239 -0.76 -6.36 -1.08
C GLY A 239 -0.16 -6.81 -2.40
N CYS A 240 -0.93 -7.54 -3.19
CA CYS A 240 -0.55 -8.02 -4.51
C CYS A 240 -1.71 -7.83 -5.50
N LEU A 241 -1.38 -7.28 -6.66
CA LEU A 241 -2.25 -7.22 -7.82
C LEU A 241 -1.55 -7.92 -8.97
N ILE A 242 -2.25 -8.83 -9.64
CA ILE A 242 -1.79 -9.39 -10.91
C ILE A 242 -2.26 -8.45 -12.00
N LEU A 243 -1.33 -7.73 -12.60
CA LEU A 243 -1.56 -6.88 -13.76
C LEU A 243 -1.32 -7.71 -15.03
N GLU A 244 -2.25 -7.66 -15.97
CA GLU A 244 -2.23 -8.49 -17.16
C GLU A 244 -2.67 -7.71 -18.40
N GLU A 245 -2.06 -7.97 -19.52
CA GLU A 245 -2.47 -7.43 -20.81
C GLU A 245 -3.88 -7.95 -21.17
N LEU A 246 -4.75 -7.05 -21.61
CA LEU A 246 -6.17 -7.35 -21.79
C LEU A 246 -6.44 -8.52 -22.76
N GLU A 247 -5.80 -8.55 -23.92
CA GLU A 247 -6.05 -9.61 -24.90
C GLU A 247 -5.47 -10.95 -24.45
N HIS A 248 -4.35 -10.92 -23.69
CA HIS A 248 -3.83 -12.11 -23.02
C HIS A 248 -4.83 -12.64 -21.98
N ALA A 249 -5.41 -11.75 -21.16
CA ALA A 249 -6.41 -12.10 -20.15
C ALA A 249 -7.68 -12.71 -20.80
N LYS A 250 -8.18 -12.10 -21.87
CA LYS A 250 -9.35 -12.58 -22.62
C LYS A 250 -9.09 -13.95 -23.26
N ALA A 251 -7.92 -14.13 -23.89
CA ALA A 251 -7.56 -15.37 -24.57
C ALA A 251 -7.58 -16.60 -23.66
N ARG A 252 -7.29 -16.40 -22.35
CA ARG A 252 -7.33 -17.47 -21.35
C ARG A 252 -8.64 -17.50 -20.53
N GLY A 253 -9.60 -16.61 -20.81
CA GLY A 253 -10.86 -16.53 -20.08
C GLY A 253 -10.68 -16.06 -18.61
N ALA A 254 -9.75 -15.14 -18.37
CA ALA A 254 -9.47 -14.63 -17.03
C ALA A 254 -10.67 -13.90 -16.43
N LYS A 255 -10.82 -14.02 -15.11
CA LYS A 255 -11.63 -13.08 -14.34
C LYS A 255 -10.94 -11.70 -14.33
N ILE A 256 -11.68 -10.65 -14.64
CA ILE A 256 -11.19 -9.28 -14.60
C ILE A 256 -11.89 -8.52 -13.48
N TYR A 257 -11.12 -7.97 -12.55
CA TYR A 257 -11.63 -7.17 -11.44
C TYR A 257 -11.88 -5.72 -11.83
N ALA A 258 -10.92 -5.12 -12.51
CA ALA A 258 -10.93 -3.72 -12.95
C ALA A 258 -9.88 -3.53 -14.05
N GLU A 259 -9.91 -2.39 -14.72
CA GLU A 259 -8.86 -1.95 -15.64
C GLU A 259 -8.02 -0.86 -14.96
N MET A 260 -6.69 -0.99 -14.98
CA MET A 260 -5.78 0.08 -14.62
C MET A 260 -5.59 0.97 -15.84
N VAL A 261 -5.89 2.26 -15.71
CA VAL A 261 -5.98 3.14 -16.88
C VAL A 261 -5.03 4.32 -16.87
N GLY A 262 -4.47 4.65 -15.71
CA GLY A 262 -3.54 5.77 -15.62
C GLY A 262 -2.67 5.68 -14.37
N GLU A 263 -1.54 6.33 -14.49
CA GLU A 263 -0.59 6.52 -13.40
C GLU A 263 -0.01 7.94 -13.44
N GLY A 264 0.49 8.40 -12.30
CA GLY A 264 1.18 9.67 -12.19
C GLY A 264 2.28 9.61 -11.16
N GLU A 265 3.35 10.33 -11.42
CA GLU A 265 4.47 10.50 -10.53
C GLU A 265 4.87 11.97 -10.45
N SER A 266 5.24 12.45 -9.26
CA SER A 266 5.73 13.81 -9.05
C SER A 266 6.63 13.91 -7.83
N ALA A 267 7.24 15.07 -7.63
CA ALA A 267 8.00 15.37 -6.42
C ALA A 267 7.50 16.67 -5.79
N ASP A 268 7.47 16.70 -4.45
CA ASP A 268 7.17 17.95 -3.72
C ASP A 268 8.30 18.98 -3.86
N ALA A 269 9.54 18.54 -3.97
CA ALA A 269 10.75 19.37 -4.01
C ALA A 269 10.74 20.46 -2.91
N HIS A 270 10.28 20.11 -1.71
CA HIS A 270 10.04 21.03 -0.61
C HIS A 270 10.82 20.68 0.66
N HIS A 271 10.59 19.51 1.25
CA HIS A 271 11.19 19.09 2.51
C HIS A 271 11.36 17.57 2.54
N ILE A 272 12.32 17.07 3.34
CA ILE A 272 12.63 15.64 3.38
C ILE A 272 11.49 14.78 3.96
N THR A 273 10.67 15.32 4.85
CA THR A 273 9.60 14.56 5.53
C THR A 273 8.25 15.25 5.53
N ALA A 274 8.17 16.55 5.30
CA ALA A 274 6.92 17.31 5.31
C ALA A 274 6.38 17.47 3.88
N SER A 275 5.07 17.26 3.72
CA SER A 275 4.35 17.58 2.49
C SER A 275 4.40 19.07 2.18
N HIS A 276 4.32 19.43 0.90
CA HIS A 276 4.21 20.83 0.49
C HIS A 276 2.93 21.44 1.07
N PRO A 277 2.95 22.57 1.80
CA PRO A 277 1.79 23.08 2.53
C PRO A 277 0.59 23.41 1.62
N GLU A 278 0.84 23.80 0.36
CA GLU A 278 -0.19 24.05 -0.63
C GLU A 278 -0.57 22.79 -1.46
N GLY A 279 -0.08 21.61 -1.09
CA GLY A 279 -0.38 20.36 -1.79
C GLY A 279 0.10 20.31 -3.25
N LEU A 280 1.17 21.05 -3.60
CA LEU A 280 1.62 21.17 -5.00
C LEU A 280 1.93 19.81 -5.62
N GLY A 281 2.76 18.97 -4.95
CA GLY A 281 3.13 17.65 -5.47
C GLY A 281 1.92 16.73 -5.58
N ALA A 282 1.03 16.73 -4.57
CA ALA A 282 -0.22 15.97 -4.59
C ALA A 282 -1.13 16.39 -5.76
N LYS A 283 -1.23 17.68 -6.04
CA LYS A 283 -1.99 18.20 -7.19
C LYS A 283 -1.36 17.78 -8.52
N LEU A 284 -0.04 17.87 -8.63
CA LEU A 284 0.68 17.50 -9.86
C LEU A 284 0.55 16.01 -10.17
N VAL A 285 0.67 15.14 -9.17
CA VAL A 285 0.59 13.68 -9.36
C VAL A 285 -0.80 13.24 -9.80
N MET A 286 -1.86 13.75 -9.17
CA MET A 286 -3.24 13.47 -9.58
C MET A 286 -3.54 14.00 -10.99
N LYS A 287 -3.04 15.21 -11.31
CA LYS A 287 -3.18 15.78 -12.67
C LYS A 287 -2.48 14.91 -13.72
N ALA A 288 -1.29 14.40 -13.42
CA ALA A 288 -0.54 13.52 -14.31
C ALA A 288 -1.31 12.20 -14.54
N ALA A 289 -1.83 11.57 -13.46
CA ALA A 289 -2.60 10.34 -13.58
C ALA A 289 -3.89 10.51 -14.40
N LEU A 290 -4.62 11.61 -14.19
CA LEU A 290 -5.81 11.92 -15.00
C LEU A 290 -5.46 12.13 -16.48
N ALA A 291 -4.37 12.83 -16.78
CA ALA A 291 -3.91 13.06 -18.14
C ALA A 291 -3.48 11.75 -18.82
N ASP A 292 -2.76 10.88 -18.10
CA ASP A 292 -2.34 9.56 -18.60
C ASP A 292 -3.55 8.64 -18.88
N ALA A 293 -4.57 8.70 -18.04
CA ALA A 293 -5.82 7.96 -18.20
C ALA A 293 -6.74 8.57 -19.31
N GLY A 294 -6.46 9.78 -19.80
CA GLY A 294 -7.37 10.52 -20.68
C GLY A 294 -8.70 10.89 -19.99
N MET A 295 -8.68 11.04 -18.66
CA MET A 295 -9.87 11.28 -17.83
C MET A 295 -9.90 12.71 -17.30
N LYS A 296 -11.12 13.15 -16.94
CA LYS A 296 -11.38 14.42 -16.27
C LYS A 296 -11.68 14.21 -14.79
N PRO A 297 -11.58 15.25 -13.95
CA PRO A 297 -11.96 15.16 -12.53
C PRO A 297 -13.36 14.58 -12.29
N GLU A 298 -14.34 14.89 -13.15
CA GLU A 298 -15.73 14.42 -13.02
C GLU A 298 -15.92 12.93 -13.30
N ASP A 299 -14.92 12.26 -13.85
CA ASP A 299 -14.96 10.82 -14.13
C ASP A 299 -14.57 9.98 -12.92
N ILE A 300 -14.01 10.60 -11.87
CA ILE A 300 -13.59 9.94 -10.63
C ILE A 300 -14.71 9.98 -9.59
N ASP A 301 -15.10 8.83 -9.08
CA ASP A 301 -16.14 8.69 -8.05
C ASP A 301 -15.57 8.48 -6.64
N TYR A 302 -14.32 8.00 -6.55
CA TYR A 302 -13.65 7.69 -5.30
C TYR A 302 -12.16 8.04 -5.33
N ILE A 303 -11.67 8.67 -4.26
CA ILE A 303 -10.26 8.85 -3.99
C ILE A 303 -9.89 8.15 -2.68
N ASN A 304 -9.05 7.11 -2.77
CA ASN A 304 -8.35 6.57 -1.61
C ASN A 304 -7.13 7.44 -1.35
N VAL A 305 -7.19 8.23 -0.31
CA VAL A 305 -6.19 9.25 -0.01
C VAL A 305 -4.98 8.67 0.74
N HIS A 306 -3.87 9.39 0.67
CA HIS A 306 -2.74 9.09 1.56
C HIS A 306 -3.15 9.23 3.02
N GLY A 307 -3.78 10.31 3.43
CA GLY A 307 -4.55 10.49 4.66
C GLY A 307 -3.98 9.76 5.89
N THR A 308 -2.78 10.16 6.34
CA THR A 308 -2.03 9.42 7.38
C THR A 308 -2.43 9.78 8.81
N SER A 309 -3.41 10.65 9.02
CA SER A 309 -3.75 11.18 10.35
C SER A 309 -2.64 12.09 10.92
N THR A 310 -1.93 12.79 10.04
CA THR A 310 -0.95 13.80 10.43
C THR A 310 -1.52 15.21 10.23
N PRO A 311 -1.21 16.16 11.14
CA PRO A 311 -1.79 17.50 11.08
C PRO A 311 -1.63 18.19 9.72
N VAL A 312 -0.41 18.25 9.20
CA VAL A 312 -0.10 18.97 7.94
C VAL A 312 -0.47 18.15 6.69
N GLY A 313 -0.23 16.82 6.70
CA GLY A 313 -0.42 15.97 5.54
C GLY A 313 -1.87 15.93 5.07
N ASP A 314 -2.80 15.75 6.00
CA ASP A 314 -4.22 15.63 5.69
C ASP A 314 -4.80 16.95 5.13
N ILE A 315 -4.37 18.11 5.67
CA ILE A 315 -4.77 19.43 5.15
C ILE A 315 -4.22 19.63 3.74
N SER A 316 -2.94 19.37 3.53
CA SER A 316 -2.27 19.51 2.24
C SER A 316 -2.96 18.69 1.14
N GLU A 317 -3.30 17.45 1.44
CA GLU A 317 -3.98 16.56 0.47
C GLU A 317 -5.41 16.99 0.19
N ALA A 318 -6.20 17.32 1.22
CA ALA A 318 -7.57 17.82 1.05
C ALA A 318 -7.61 19.11 0.21
N LYS A 319 -6.66 20.01 0.42
CA LYS A 319 -6.49 21.23 -0.38
C LYS A 319 -6.16 20.93 -1.84
N ALA A 320 -5.21 20.01 -2.08
CA ALA A 320 -4.85 19.59 -3.43
C ALA A 320 -6.03 18.97 -4.20
N ILE A 321 -6.85 18.15 -3.54
CA ILE A 321 -8.05 17.56 -4.12
C ILE A 321 -9.05 18.67 -4.49
N LYS A 322 -9.34 19.56 -3.55
CA LYS A 322 -10.27 20.68 -3.78
C LYS A 322 -9.83 21.56 -4.94
N ASP A 323 -8.55 21.92 -4.99
CA ASP A 323 -7.98 22.77 -6.01
C ASP A 323 -7.97 22.14 -7.42
N LEU A 324 -7.72 20.83 -7.51
CA LEU A 324 -7.69 20.13 -8.79
C LEU A 324 -9.07 19.77 -9.30
N PHE A 325 -9.94 19.26 -8.42
CA PHE A 325 -11.24 18.72 -8.79
C PHE A 325 -12.35 19.80 -8.82
N GLY A 326 -12.13 20.96 -8.17
CA GLY A 326 -13.13 22.04 -8.13
C GLY A 326 -14.49 21.55 -7.65
N GLU A 327 -15.56 21.84 -8.38
CA GLU A 327 -16.92 21.38 -8.04
C GLU A 327 -17.09 19.85 -8.07
N ALA A 328 -16.26 19.12 -8.80
CA ALA A 328 -16.28 17.67 -8.79
C ALA A 328 -15.83 17.07 -7.45
N ALA A 329 -15.00 17.77 -6.67
CA ALA A 329 -14.55 17.33 -5.36
C ALA A 329 -15.72 17.10 -4.38
N TYR A 330 -16.80 17.84 -4.51
CA TYR A 330 -17.99 17.73 -3.67
C TYR A 330 -18.96 16.61 -4.09
N LYS A 331 -18.68 15.94 -5.22
CA LYS A 331 -19.53 14.88 -5.79
C LYS A 331 -18.92 13.50 -5.68
N LEU A 332 -17.64 13.41 -5.34
CA LEU A 332 -16.92 12.15 -5.13
C LEU A 332 -16.79 11.80 -3.64
N ASN A 333 -16.42 10.57 -3.38
CA ASN A 333 -16.07 10.14 -2.02
C ASN A 333 -14.55 10.19 -1.83
N ILE A 334 -14.14 10.58 -0.65
CA ILE A 334 -12.76 10.53 -0.16
C ILE A 334 -12.73 9.57 1.02
N SER A 335 -11.78 8.65 1.09
CA SER A 335 -11.57 7.91 2.33
C SER A 335 -10.12 7.54 2.56
N SER A 336 -9.71 7.50 3.83
CA SER A 336 -8.44 6.95 4.25
C SER A 336 -8.63 5.59 4.91
N THR A 337 -8.25 4.53 4.22
CA THR A 337 -8.22 3.17 4.78
C THR A 337 -7.15 2.99 5.84
N LYS A 338 -6.19 3.91 5.95
CA LYS A 338 -5.20 3.94 7.04
C LYS A 338 -5.82 4.20 8.42
N SER A 339 -7.04 4.72 8.48
CA SER A 339 -7.79 4.78 9.74
C SER A 339 -8.03 3.39 10.33
N MET A 340 -8.04 2.34 9.50
CA MET A 340 -8.30 0.95 9.84
C MET A 340 -7.05 0.08 9.84
N THR A 341 -6.27 0.13 8.75
CA THR A 341 -5.06 -0.69 8.58
C THR A 341 -3.84 -0.15 9.32
N GLY A 342 -3.85 1.11 9.75
CA GLY A 342 -2.65 1.86 10.01
C GLY A 342 -1.89 2.16 8.70
N HIS A 343 -0.73 2.78 8.82
CA HIS A 343 0.13 3.10 7.70
C HIS A 343 1.14 1.96 7.47
N LEU A 344 0.95 1.20 6.39
CA LEU A 344 1.80 0.06 6.04
C LEU A 344 3.10 0.46 5.32
N LEU A 345 3.49 1.72 5.37
CA LEU A 345 4.70 2.27 4.76
C LEU A 345 4.82 1.87 3.28
N GLY A 346 5.88 1.15 2.89
CA GLY A 346 6.09 0.72 1.51
C GLY A 346 5.00 -0.19 0.93
N ALA A 347 4.24 -0.88 1.77
CA ALA A 347 3.12 -1.73 1.37
C ALA A 347 1.79 -0.97 1.20
N ALA A 348 1.69 0.26 1.71
CA ALA A 348 0.42 0.99 1.82
C ALA A 348 -0.31 1.10 0.49
N GLY A 349 0.36 1.57 -0.56
CA GLY A 349 -0.26 1.79 -1.87
C GLY A 349 -0.81 0.52 -2.53
N ALA A 350 -0.20 -0.65 -2.28
CA ALA A 350 -0.71 -1.91 -2.83
C ALA A 350 -2.05 -2.33 -2.18
N VAL A 351 -2.17 -2.17 -0.86
CA VAL A 351 -3.41 -2.46 -0.12
C VAL A 351 -4.50 -1.44 -0.46
N GLU A 352 -4.12 -0.18 -0.66
CA GLU A 352 -5.02 0.89 -1.08
C GLU A 352 -5.48 0.74 -2.54
N ALA A 353 -4.60 0.31 -3.44
CA ALA A 353 -4.96 -0.06 -4.81
C ALA A 353 -5.96 -1.23 -4.84
N LEU A 354 -5.74 -2.25 -3.98
CA LEU A 354 -6.70 -3.33 -3.82
C LEU A 354 -8.06 -2.80 -3.35
N ALA A 355 -8.09 -1.88 -2.38
CA ALA A 355 -9.34 -1.26 -1.93
C ALA A 355 -10.04 -0.48 -3.07
N CYS A 356 -9.28 0.24 -3.92
CA CYS A 356 -9.83 0.91 -5.11
C CYS A 356 -10.42 -0.09 -6.11
N VAL A 357 -9.70 -1.18 -6.42
CA VAL A 357 -10.17 -2.26 -7.31
C VAL A 357 -11.46 -2.88 -6.79
N MET A 358 -11.51 -3.18 -5.49
CA MET A 358 -12.71 -3.76 -4.87
C MET A 358 -13.88 -2.76 -4.83
N ALA A 359 -13.61 -1.47 -4.58
CA ALA A 359 -14.64 -0.43 -4.61
C ALA A 359 -15.27 -0.30 -6.00
N VAL A 360 -14.46 -0.31 -7.05
CA VAL A 360 -14.91 -0.29 -8.47
C VAL A 360 -15.73 -1.53 -8.80
N LYS A 361 -15.33 -2.70 -8.29
CA LYS A 361 -16.02 -3.97 -8.54
C LYS A 361 -17.37 -4.06 -7.84
N ASP A 362 -17.42 -3.65 -6.56
CA ASP A 362 -18.54 -3.93 -5.66
C ASP A 362 -19.48 -2.72 -5.48
N ASP A 363 -19.17 -1.56 -6.09
CA ASP A 363 -19.95 -0.32 -5.99
C ASP A 363 -20.18 0.13 -4.52
N ILE A 364 -19.11 0.03 -3.71
CA ILE A 364 -19.12 0.43 -2.30
C ILE A 364 -17.77 1.00 -1.89
N ILE A 365 -17.78 2.07 -1.12
CA ILE A 365 -16.60 2.79 -0.69
C ILE A 365 -16.35 2.56 0.80
N PRO A 366 -15.14 2.12 1.21
CA PRO A 366 -14.81 1.90 2.62
C PRO A 366 -14.73 3.22 3.38
N PRO A 367 -15.00 3.23 4.71
CA PRO A 367 -15.01 4.45 5.48
C PRO A 367 -13.63 4.95 5.89
N THR A 368 -13.55 6.24 6.22
CA THR A 368 -12.60 6.79 7.18
C THR A 368 -13.22 6.67 8.56
N ILE A 369 -12.67 5.88 9.46
CA ILE A 369 -13.23 5.70 10.81
C ILE A 369 -12.65 6.70 11.81
N ASN A 370 -13.24 6.74 13.01
CA ASN A 370 -12.75 7.49 14.17
C ASN A 370 -12.98 9.02 14.11
N HIS A 371 -13.88 9.50 13.27
CA HIS A 371 -14.28 10.90 13.25
C HIS A 371 -15.48 11.14 14.16
N GLU A 372 -15.43 12.21 14.96
CA GLU A 372 -16.53 12.72 15.76
C GLU A 372 -17.00 14.06 15.20
N ASP A 373 -18.32 14.32 15.24
CA ASP A 373 -18.93 15.48 14.57
C ASP A 373 -18.44 16.84 15.12
N ASP A 374 -17.96 16.88 16.35
CA ASP A 374 -17.39 18.06 17.01
C ASP A 374 -15.84 18.13 16.90
N ASP A 375 -15.19 17.10 16.38
CA ASP A 375 -13.73 17.04 16.18
C ASP A 375 -13.32 17.60 14.81
N LYS A 376 -13.67 18.85 14.53
CA LYS A 376 -13.46 19.51 13.24
C LYS A 376 -12.23 20.42 13.25
N ASP A 377 -11.34 20.19 12.29
CA ASP A 377 -10.19 21.06 12.02
C ASP A 377 -10.66 22.28 11.18
N PRO A 378 -10.44 23.51 11.64
CA PRO A 378 -10.93 24.72 10.94
C PRO A 378 -10.27 24.93 9.57
N GLU A 379 -9.16 24.26 9.25
CA GLU A 379 -8.49 24.33 7.96
C GLU A 379 -9.06 23.33 6.92
N LEU A 380 -9.97 22.45 7.34
CA LEU A 380 -10.59 21.46 6.45
C LEU A 380 -12.02 21.84 6.04
N ASP A 381 -12.36 21.55 4.80
CA ASP A 381 -13.71 21.75 4.27
C ASP A 381 -14.56 20.49 4.42
N TYR A 382 -15.39 20.43 5.44
CA TYR A 382 -16.27 19.27 5.72
C TYR A 382 -17.52 19.20 4.82
N ASN A 383 -17.63 20.03 3.79
CA ASN A 383 -18.56 19.79 2.69
C ASN A 383 -18.03 18.73 1.72
N LEU A 384 -16.73 18.42 1.78
CA LEU A 384 -16.16 17.25 1.11
C LEU A 384 -16.67 15.97 1.79
N ASN A 385 -16.97 14.93 0.99
CA ASN A 385 -17.42 13.67 1.52
C ASN A 385 -16.25 12.76 1.90
N PHE A 386 -15.74 12.89 3.12
CA PHE A 386 -14.65 12.05 3.67
C PHE A 386 -15.09 10.61 4.02
N THR A 387 -16.33 10.24 3.71
CA THR A 387 -16.90 8.90 3.95
C THR A 387 -16.74 8.47 5.42
N PHE A 388 -17.09 9.35 6.35
CA PHE A 388 -16.85 9.11 7.78
C PHE A 388 -17.64 7.94 8.34
N ASN A 389 -16.95 7.09 9.10
CA ASN A 389 -17.42 6.03 9.99
C ASN A 389 -18.24 4.89 9.37
N LYS A 390 -18.82 5.08 8.20
CA LYS A 390 -19.66 4.06 7.54
C LYS A 390 -19.34 3.96 6.05
N ALA A 391 -19.22 2.74 5.55
CA ALA A 391 -19.10 2.48 4.13
C ALA A 391 -20.33 3.03 3.38
N GLN A 392 -20.10 3.59 2.20
CA GLN A 392 -21.14 4.20 1.37
C GLN A 392 -21.30 3.44 0.05
N LYS A 393 -22.51 2.97 -0.23
CA LYS A 393 -22.87 2.38 -1.51
C LYS A 393 -23.12 3.47 -2.54
N ARG A 394 -22.46 3.37 -3.67
CA ARG A 394 -22.72 4.17 -4.87
C ARG A 394 -22.06 3.51 -6.06
N GLU A 395 -22.48 3.83 -7.27
CA GLU A 395 -21.74 3.46 -8.47
C GLU A 395 -20.33 4.07 -8.42
N VAL A 396 -19.30 3.22 -8.61
CA VAL A 396 -17.90 3.60 -8.68
C VAL A 396 -17.36 3.24 -10.06
N ARG A 397 -17.45 4.20 -10.99
CA ARG A 397 -16.95 4.03 -12.36
C ARG A 397 -15.44 4.02 -12.39
N ALA A 398 -14.81 4.90 -11.59
CA ALA A 398 -13.37 4.96 -11.43
C ALA A 398 -12.97 5.39 -10.01
N ALA A 399 -11.84 4.83 -9.56
CA ALA A 399 -11.21 5.13 -8.28
C ALA A 399 -9.74 5.49 -8.49
N LEU A 400 -9.29 6.48 -7.73
CA LEU A 400 -7.92 7.00 -7.72
C LEU A 400 -7.28 6.71 -6.36
N SER A 401 -6.04 6.24 -6.34
CA SER A 401 -5.27 6.00 -5.11
C SER A 401 -4.02 6.88 -5.07
N ASN A 402 -3.85 7.62 -3.98
CA ASN A 402 -2.71 8.50 -3.73
C ASN A 402 -1.78 7.94 -2.67
N THR A 403 -0.48 8.03 -2.91
CA THR A 403 0.54 7.81 -1.88
C THR A 403 1.63 8.87 -1.94
N PHE A 404 1.99 9.40 -0.77
CA PHE A 404 3.01 10.44 -0.63
C PHE A 404 4.09 9.96 0.34
N GLY A 405 5.34 9.90 -0.12
CA GLY A 405 6.46 9.34 0.64
C GLY A 405 7.44 10.41 1.14
N PHE A 406 8.13 10.12 2.22
CA PHE A 406 9.28 10.89 2.65
C PHE A 406 10.29 11.00 1.51
N GLY A 407 10.95 12.16 1.39
CA GLY A 407 11.72 12.55 0.20
C GLY A 407 10.89 13.35 -0.81
N GLY A 408 9.58 13.53 -0.53
CA GLY A 408 8.64 14.24 -1.43
C GLY A 408 8.22 13.40 -2.63
N HIS A 409 8.27 12.07 -2.52
CA HIS A 409 7.84 11.16 -3.58
C HIS A 409 6.31 11.05 -3.59
N ASN A 410 5.69 11.38 -4.71
CA ASN A 410 4.24 11.27 -4.90
C ASN A 410 3.95 10.30 -6.04
N ALA A 411 3.04 9.36 -5.81
CA ALA A 411 2.57 8.40 -6.80
C ALA A 411 1.04 8.27 -6.74
N CYS A 412 0.43 8.12 -7.91
CA CYS A 412 -1.02 8.01 -8.06
C CYS A 412 -1.35 6.98 -9.15
N VAL A 413 -2.36 6.16 -8.92
CA VAL A 413 -2.87 5.18 -9.88
C VAL A 413 -4.38 5.26 -9.98
N ILE A 414 -4.93 4.98 -11.18
CA ILE A 414 -6.37 5.01 -11.45
C ILE A 414 -6.84 3.67 -11.96
N PHE A 415 -7.89 3.16 -11.31
CA PHE A 415 -8.62 1.96 -11.73
C PHE A 415 -10.03 2.33 -12.13
N LYS A 416 -10.52 1.75 -13.21
CA LYS A 416 -11.90 1.91 -13.64
C LYS A 416 -12.62 0.57 -13.80
N LYS A 417 -13.95 0.62 -13.80
CA LYS A 417 -14.79 -0.53 -14.10
C LYS A 417 -14.44 -1.05 -15.50
N TYR A 418 -14.15 -2.35 -15.58
CA TYR A 418 -13.91 -2.98 -16.88
C TYR A 418 -15.22 -3.03 -17.67
N ALA A 419 -15.15 -2.62 -18.92
CA ALA A 419 -16.20 -2.79 -19.91
C ALA A 419 -15.59 -3.47 -21.15
N GLU A 420 -16.32 -4.47 -21.67
CA GLU A 420 -15.93 -5.22 -22.88
C GLU A 420 -15.80 -4.31 -24.12
#